data_caaa33739daba08942f2f84255f768ce
#
_entry.id   caaa33739daba08942f2f84255f768ce
#
_cell.length_a   1.000
_cell.length_b   1.000
_cell.length_c   1.000
_cell.angle_alpha   90.00
_cell.angle_beta   90.00
_cell.angle_gamma   90.00
#
_symmetry.space_group_name_H-M   'P 1'
#
loop_
_entity.id
_entity.type
_entity.pdbx_description
1 polymer ?
#
loop_
_entity_poly.entity_id
_entity_poly.type
_entity_poly.pdbx_seq_one_letter_code
_entity_poly.pdbx_strand_id
1 'polypeptide(L)'
;LAFECRARNNGMHLWEDQYLMEIIDPVTGEVLPDGEEGELVLTSLQREAMPLIRYRTHDLTHIIPEPCSCGRTHRRIARFKGRSDDMLIIKGVNVFPSQIESVLVATENVGPHYQLVVRKKNFMDNLEVKVELVDGSLLESFGELESLQRKIHDRLKSVLGLETRVT
;
A
#
# COMPACT_ATOMS: atom_id res chain seq x y z
N LEU A 1 11.54 15.11 5.09
CA LEU A 1 10.16 15.23 4.68
C LEU A 1 9.21 15.23 5.88
N ALA A 2 9.23 14.18 6.69
CA ALA A 2 8.38 14.00 7.86
C ALA A 2 9.08 13.19 8.94
N PHE A 3 8.59 13.26 10.16
CA PHE A 3 9.10 12.48 11.30
C PHE A 3 7.96 11.96 12.17
N GLU A 4 8.10 10.76 12.70
CA GLU A 4 7.10 10.13 13.54
C GLU A 4 6.93 10.86 14.88
N CYS A 5 5.67 11.00 15.33
CA CYS A 5 5.37 11.61 16.62
C CYS A 5 5.50 10.59 17.74
N ARG A 6 6.41 10.80 18.70
CA ARG A 6 6.59 9.92 19.86
C ARG A 6 5.39 9.86 20.80
N ALA A 7 4.55 10.90 20.83
CA ALA A 7 3.39 10.95 21.73
C ALA A 7 2.21 10.07 21.26
N ARG A 8 2.14 9.81 19.98
CA ARG A 8 1.15 8.90 19.36
C ARG A 8 1.79 8.26 18.14
N ASN A 9 1.81 6.93 18.08
CA ASN A 9 2.14 6.16 16.88
C ASN A 9 1.09 6.34 15.75
N ASN A 10 0.65 7.58 15.53
CA ASN A 10 -0.40 7.92 14.60
C ASN A 10 0.05 9.06 13.69
N GLY A 11 0.73 8.69 12.61
CA GLY A 11 1.15 9.58 11.57
C GLY A 11 2.48 10.29 11.84
N MET A 12 2.95 10.98 10.80
CA MET A 12 4.23 11.67 10.76
C MET A 12 3.99 13.17 10.61
N HIS A 13 4.65 13.98 11.45
CA HIS A 13 4.64 15.44 11.31
C HIS A 13 5.42 15.87 10.08
N LEU A 14 4.85 16.77 9.31
CA LEU A 14 5.41 17.32 8.08
C LEU A 14 6.38 18.47 8.39
N TRP A 15 7.43 18.59 7.58
CA TRP A 15 8.33 19.75 7.63
C TRP A 15 7.79 20.82 6.67
N GLU A 16 6.76 21.55 7.11
CA GLU A 16 6.03 22.53 6.29
C GLU A 16 6.84 23.79 5.98
N ASP A 17 7.94 24.02 6.68
CA ASP A 17 8.92 25.05 6.38
C ASP A 17 9.86 24.67 5.21
N GLN A 18 9.96 23.38 4.89
CA GLN A 18 10.83 22.85 3.82
C GLN A 18 10.03 22.44 2.58
N TYR A 19 8.79 21.98 2.77
CA TYR A 19 7.96 21.42 1.71
C TYR A 19 6.52 21.87 1.81
N LEU A 20 5.98 22.31 0.68
CA LEU A 20 4.54 22.34 0.48
C LEU A 20 4.08 20.94 0.08
N MET A 21 3.09 20.40 0.77
CA MET A 21 2.54 19.06 0.52
C MET A 21 1.07 19.15 0.20
N GLU A 22 0.70 18.47 -0.88
CA GLU A 22 -0.67 18.36 -1.36
C GLU A 22 -1.03 16.87 -1.44
N ILE A 23 -2.28 16.54 -1.17
CA ILE A 23 -2.84 15.23 -1.50
C ILE A 23 -3.74 15.43 -2.70
N ILE A 24 -3.52 14.67 -3.75
CA ILE A 24 -4.29 14.78 -4.99
C ILE A 24 -5.00 13.47 -5.33
N ASP A 25 -6.10 13.57 -6.05
CA ASP A 25 -6.67 12.43 -6.75
C ASP A 25 -5.68 11.96 -7.83
N PRO A 26 -5.24 10.71 -7.83
CA PRO A 26 -4.23 10.21 -8.77
C PRO A 26 -4.68 10.22 -10.24
N VAL A 27 -6.00 10.25 -10.50
CA VAL A 27 -6.59 10.22 -11.85
C VAL A 27 -6.85 11.64 -12.36
N THR A 28 -7.55 12.48 -11.58
CA THR A 28 -7.91 13.84 -11.99
C THR A 28 -6.81 14.86 -11.76
N GLY A 29 -5.92 14.63 -10.78
CA GLY A 29 -4.89 15.57 -10.35
C GLY A 29 -5.41 16.72 -9.50
N GLU A 30 -6.70 16.70 -9.12
CA GLU A 30 -7.30 17.69 -8.24
C GLU A 30 -6.85 17.53 -6.80
N VAL A 31 -6.67 18.64 -6.09
CA VAL A 31 -6.28 18.61 -4.67
C VAL A 31 -7.47 18.18 -3.83
N LEU A 32 -7.26 17.19 -2.99
CA LEU A 32 -8.26 16.64 -2.08
C LEU A 32 -8.24 17.37 -0.73
N PRO A 33 -9.38 17.47 -0.04
CA PRO A 33 -9.45 18.01 1.32
C PRO A 33 -8.72 17.11 2.32
N ASP A 34 -8.31 17.69 3.46
CA ASP A 34 -7.69 16.96 4.56
C ASP A 34 -8.60 15.82 5.05
N GLY A 35 -8.02 14.64 5.26
CA GLY A 35 -8.73 13.42 5.64
C GLY A 35 -9.06 12.49 4.47
N GLU A 36 -9.09 13.00 3.25
CA GLU A 36 -9.28 12.17 2.06
C GLU A 36 -7.97 11.54 1.60
N GLU A 37 -8.06 10.28 1.15
CA GLU A 37 -6.91 9.52 0.67
C GLU A 37 -6.61 9.83 -0.78
N GLY A 38 -5.33 10.08 -1.06
CA GLY A 38 -4.85 10.33 -2.41
C GLY A 38 -3.34 10.22 -2.51
N GLU A 39 -2.80 10.66 -3.63
CA GLU A 39 -1.37 10.64 -3.92
C GLU A 39 -0.69 11.86 -3.32
N LEU A 40 0.44 11.63 -2.63
CA LEU A 40 1.27 12.70 -2.09
C LEU A 40 2.02 13.42 -3.20
N VAL A 41 1.90 14.73 -3.22
CA VAL A 41 2.64 15.64 -4.10
C VAL A 41 3.48 16.59 -3.26
N LEU A 42 4.71 16.85 -3.72
CA LEU A 42 5.70 17.63 -3.00
C LEU A 42 6.19 18.80 -3.83
N THR A 43 6.22 19.98 -3.22
CA THR A 43 6.97 21.13 -3.73
C THR A 43 8.04 21.52 -2.72
N SER A 44 9.32 21.54 -3.12
CA SER A 44 10.39 21.97 -2.26
C SER A 44 10.46 23.51 -2.21
N LEU A 45 10.53 24.08 -1.00
CA LEU A 45 10.52 25.53 -0.79
C LEU A 45 11.93 26.14 -0.74
N GLN A 46 12.93 25.34 -0.35
CA GLN A 46 14.29 25.84 -0.08
C GLN A 46 15.39 25.17 -0.93
N ARG A 47 15.05 24.21 -1.79
CA ARG A 47 16.03 23.55 -2.65
C ARG A 47 16.38 24.42 -3.86
N GLU A 48 17.63 24.91 -3.94
CA GLU A 48 18.15 25.64 -5.09
C GLU A 48 18.60 24.69 -6.21
N ALA A 49 19.29 23.60 -5.85
CA ALA A 49 19.68 22.55 -6.78
C ALA A 49 18.61 21.46 -6.85
N MET A 50 18.13 21.15 -8.05
CA MET A 50 17.04 20.21 -8.31
C MET A 50 15.75 20.55 -7.53
N PRO A 51 15.13 21.72 -7.77
CA PRO A 51 13.89 22.08 -7.13
C PRO A 51 12.79 21.09 -7.58
N LEU A 52 12.07 20.55 -6.62
CA LEU A 52 10.86 19.76 -6.88
C LEU A 52 9.68 20.73 -6.92
N ILE A 53 8.95 20.78 -8.04
CA ILE A 53 7.72 21.56 -8.17
C ILE A 53 6.60 20.59 -8.50
N ARG A 54 5.63 20.47 -7.58
CA ARG A 54 4.51 19.54 -7.67
C ARG A 54 4.93 18.12 -8.11
N TYR A 55 6.00 17.61 -7.47
CA TYR A 55 6.53 16.28 -7.75
C TYR A 55 5.57 15.22 -7.21
N ARG A 56 5.03 14.39 -8.10
CA ARG A 56 4.18 13.25 -7.77
C ARG A 56 5.04 12.12 -7.22
N THR A 57 4.80 11.74 -5.95
CA THR A 57 5.58 10.64 -5.33
C THR A 57 5.03 9.26 -5.69
N HIS A 58 3.78 9.22 -6.13
CA HIS A 58 2.96 8.01 -6.30
C HIS A 58 2.61 7.29 -4.99
N ASP A 59 3.04 7.78 -3.85
CA ASP A 59 2.69 7.19 -2.56
C ASP A 59 1.30 7.64 -2.12
N LEU A 60 0.46 6.68 -1.69
CA LEU A 60 -0.91 6.92 -1.23
C LEU A 60 -0.94 7.16 0.28
N THR A 61 -1.50 8.28 0.67
CA THR A 61 -1.68 8.68 2.07
C THR A 61 -2.83 9.70 2.19
N HIS A 62 -3.04 10.24 3.40
CA HIS A 62 -3.93 11.38 3.64
C HIS A 62 -3.36 12.28 4.73
N ILE A 63 -3.79 13.53 4.76
CA ILE A 63 -3.50 14.44 5.87
C ILE A 63 -4.45 14.14 7.00
N ILE A 64 -3.90 13.98 8.21
CA ILE A 64 -4.67 13.75 9.44
C ILE A 64 -5.18 15.12 9.92
N PRO A 65 -6.51 15.38 9.89
CA PRO A 65 -7.05 16.71 10.19
C PRO A 65 -7.01 17.05 11.70
N GLU A 66 -6.98 16.01 12.59
CA GLU A 66 -7.02 16.25 14.02
C GLU A 66 -5.70 16.82 14.55
N PRO A 67 -5.72 17.77 15.48
CA PRO A 67 -4.52 18.28 16.12
C PRO A 67 -3.78 17.18 16.91
N CYS A 68 -2.46 17.28 16.97
CA CYS A 68 -1.65 16.32 17.70
C CYS A 68 -1.55 16.68 19.19
N SER A 69 -1.72 15.67 20.06
CA SER A 69 -1.57 15.83 21.51
C SER A 69 -0.14 16.20 21.96
N CYS A 70 0.85 16.14 21.07
CA CYS A 70 2.21 16.58 21.36
C CYS A 70 2.39 18.12 21.38
N GLY A 71 1.34 18.87 21.04
CA GLY A 71 1.35 20.34 20.99
C GLY A 71 1.98 20.97 19.75
N ARG A 72 2.49 20.18 18.80
CA ARG A 72 2.99 20.72 17.52
C ARG A 72 1.83 21.12 16.61
N THR A 73 2.00 22.22 15.92
CA THR A 73 1.02 22.77 14.97
C THR A 73 1.20 22.24 13.54
N HIS A 74 2.37 21.64 13.22
CA HIS A 74 2.62 21.05 11.91
C HIS A 74 1.61 19.93 11.62
N ARG A 75 1.06 19.93 10.40
CA ARG A 75 0.16 18.88 9.92
C ARG A 75 0.84 17.50 9.97
N ARG A 76 0.03 16.47 9.93
CA ARG A 76 0.53 15.08 9.91
C ARG A 76 -0.05 14.34 8.70
N ILE A 77 0.77 13.46 8.14
CA ILE A 77 0.28 12.46 7.18
C ILE A 77 0.16 11.10 7.86
N ALA A 78 -0.76 10.31 7.39
CA ALA A 78 -0.90 8.91 7.77
C ALA A 78 0.26 8.06 7.21
N ARG A 79 0.35 6.81 7.63
CA ARG A 79 1.26 5.84 7.02
C ARG A 79 0.89 5.63 5.56
N PHE A 80 1.88 5.45 4.72
CA PHE A 80 1.66 5.09 3.32
C PHE A 80 0.94 3.74 3.23
N LYS A 81 -0.09 3.67 2.38
CA LYS A 81 -0.87 2.45 2.16
C LYS A 81 -0.38 1.64 0.96
N GLY A 82 0.34 2.28 0.06
CA GLY A 82 0.86 1.70 -1.18
C GLY A 82 1.22 2.79 -2.17
N ARG A 83 1.37 2.41 -3.42
CA ARG A 83 1.69 3.32 -4.52
C ARG A 83 0.58 3.31 -5.57
N SER A 84 0.29 4.47 -6.15
CA SER A 84 -0.73 4.62 -7.20
C SER A 84 -0.29 3.96 -8.52
N ASP A 85 1.01 3.91 -8.79
CA ASP A 85 1.60 3.29 -10.00
C ASP A 85 1.78 1.77 -9.89
N ASP A 86 1.73 1.19 -8.68
CA ASP A 86 1.76 -0.26 -8.46
C ASP A 86 0.34 -0.87 -8.40
N MET A 87 -0.69 -0.04 -8.50
CA MET A 87 -2.08 -0.49 -8.41
C MET A 87 -2.46 -1.36 -9.62
N LEU A 88 -2.98 -2.55 -9.34
CA LEU A 88 -3.54 -3.46 -10.32
C LEU A 88 -5.07 -3.31 -10.34
N ILE A 89 -5.67 -3.23 -11.52
CA ILE A 89 -7.13 -3.26 -11.66
C ILE A 89 -7.53 -4.67 -12.08
N ILE A 90 -8.11 -5.44 -11.15
CA ILE A 90 -8.52 -6.82 -11.39
C ILE A 90 -10.05 -6.92 -11.28
N LYS A 91 -10.71 -7.20 -12.39
CA LYS A 91 -12.19 -7.27 -12.46
C LYS A 91 -12.89 -6.02 -11.92
N GLY A 92 -12.29 -4.84 -12.15
CA GLY A 92 -12.82 -3.56 -11.65
C GLY A 92 -12.53 -3.26 -10.18
N VAL A 93 -11.75 -4.11 -9.51
CA VAL A 93 -11.28 -3.88 -8.13
C VAL A 93 -9.84 -3.38 -8.13
N ASN A 94 -9.58 -2.32 -7.38
CA ASN A 94 -8.22 -1.81 -7.17
C ASN A 94 -7.49 -2.71 -6.17
N VAL A 95 -6.41 -3.34 -6.61
CA VAL A 95 -5.58 -4.25 -5.82
C VAL A 95 -4.18 -3.66 -5.69
N PHE A 96 -3.73 -3.48 -4.47
CA PHE A 96 -2.36 -3.05 -4.20
C PHE A 96 -1.49 -4.25 -3.80
N PRO A 97 -0.29 -4.42 -4.39
CA PRO A 97 0.64 -5.49 -4.01
C PRO A 97 0.93 -5.53 -2.50
N SER A 98 0.99 -4.36 -1.84
CA SER A 98 1.18 -4.25 -0.39
C SER A 98 0.08 -4.92 0.46
N GLN A 99 -1.15 -4.97 -0.04
CA GLN A 99 -2.25 -5.69 0.63
C GLN A 99 -2.01 -7.20 0.59
N ILE A 100 -1.54 -7.72 -0.55
CA ILE A 100 -1.20 -9.15 -0.71
C ILE A 100 0.00 -9.49 0.17
N GLU A 101 1.04 -8.67 0.12
CA GLU A 101 2.25 -8.84 0.94
C GLU A 101 1.92 -8.90 2.44
N SER A 102 1.05 -8.03 2.94
CA SER A 102 0.64 -8.02 4.34
C SER A 102 -0.03 -9.34 4.78
N VAL A 103 -0.78 -9.98 3.88
CA VAL A 103 -1.40 -11.30 4.13
C VAL A 103 -0.35 -12.40 4.14
N LEU A 104 0.59 -12.37 3.18
CA LEU A 104 1.63 -13.40 3.05
C LEU A 104 2.60 -13.37 4.22
N VAL A 105 3.10 -12.19 4.60
CA VAL A 105 4.02 -12.00 5.75
C VAL A 105 3.37 -12.43 7.08
N ALA A 106 2.06 -12.26 7.22
CA ALA A 106 1.31 -12.69 8.40
C ALA A 106 0.93 -14.18 8.38
N THR A 107 1.36 -14.94 7.36
CA THR A 107 1.05 -16.37 7.22
C THR A 107 2.31 -17.20 7.46
N GLU A 108 2.23 -18.10 8.44
CA GLU A 108 3.32 -19.04 8.76
C GLU A 108 3.64 -19.95 7.57
N ASN A 109 4.89 -20.38 7.44
CA ASN A 109 5.40 -21.25 6.39
C ASN A 109 5.44 -20.66 4.98
N VAL A 110 5.15 -19.37 4.82
CA VAL A 110 5.29 -18.62 3.56
C VAL A 110 6.62 -17.87 3.57
N GLY A 111 7.44 -18.07 2.53
CA GLY A 111 8.70 -17.37 2.33
C GLY A 111 8.51 -15.90 1.94
N PRO A 112 9.62 -15.13 1.92
CA PRO A 112 9.57 -13.69 1.62
C PRO A 112 9.34 -13.39 0.14
N HIS A 113 9.48 -14.38 -0.74
CA HIS A 113 9.36 -14.19 -2.18
C HIS A 113 7.99 -14.64 -2.68
N TYR A 114 7.37 -13.77 -3.45
CA TYR A 114 6.11 -14.06 -4.12
C TYR A 114 6.09 -13.43 -5.52
N GLN A 115 5.21 -13.93 -6.37
CA GLN A 115 5.00 -13.39 -7.71
C GLN A 115 3.51 -13.21 -7.96
N LEU A 116 3.13 -12.02 -8.44
CA LEU A 116 1.79 -11.72 -8.90
C LEU A 116 1.72 -11.93 -10.42
N VAL A 117 0.82 -12.79 -10.86
CA VAL A 117 0.61 -13.07 -12.28
C VAL A 117 -0.81 -12.68 -12.67
N VAL A 118 -0.92 -11.63 -13.47
CA VAL A 118 -2.21 -11.21 -14.02
C VAL A 118 -2.38 -11.85 -15.40
N ARG A 119 -3.45 -12.63 -15.58
CA ARG A 119 -3.77 -13.29 -16.86
C ARG A 119 -5.17 -12.89 -17.30
N LYS A 120 -5.31 -12.52 -18.57
CA LYS A 120 -6.60 -12.30 -19.20
C LYS A 120 -7.18 -13.61 -19.72
N LYS A 121 -8.34 -14.01 -19.21
CA LYS A 121 -9.08 -15.19 -19.68
C LYS A 121 -10.55 -14.80 -19.87
N ASN A 122 -11.09 -15.05 -21.09
CA ASN A 122 -12.48 -14.71 -21.43
C ASN A 122 -12.82 -13.23 -21.14
N PHE A 123 -11.95 -12.31 -21.56
CA PHE A 123 -12.06 -10.85 -21.35
C PHE A 123 -12.03 -10.38 -19.88
N MET A 124 -11.81 -11.28 -18.93
CA MET A 124 -11.67 -10.97 -17.51
C MET A 124 -10.22 -11.16 -17.03
N ASP A 125 -9.75 -10.22 -16.23
CA ASP A 125 -8.45 -10.34 -15.58
C ASP A 125 -8.56 -11.28 -14.38
N ASN A 126 -7.61 -12.20 -14.28
CA ASN A 126 -7.48 -13.15 -13.18
C ASN A 126 -6.13 -12.97 -12.52
N LEU A 127 -6.14 -12.88 -11.20
CA LEU A 127 -4.95 -12.76 -10.38
C LEU A 127 -4.55 -14.14 -9.84
N GLU A 128 -3.32 -14.53 -10.10
CA GLU A 128 -2.65 -15.68 -9.52
C GLU A 128 -1.52 -15.19 -8.63
N VAL A 129 -1.49 -15.64 -7.39
CA VAL A 129 -0.45 -15.34 -6.40
C VAL A 129 0.38 -16.60 -6.21
N LYS A 130 1.62 -16.56 -6.66
CA LYS A 130 2.60 -17.64 -6.45
C LYS A 130 3.40 -17.32 -5.22
N VAL A 131 3.52 -18.28 -4.32
CA VAL A 131 4.20 -18.11 -3.05
C VAL A 131 5.35 -19.10 -2.91
N GLU A 132 6.44 -18.66 -2.31
CA GLU A 132 7.53 -19.53 -1.89
C GLU A 132 7.22 -20.12 -0.52
N LEU A 133 7.55 -21.38 -0.31
CA LEU A 133 7.47 -22.02 0.99
C LEU A 133 8.81 -21.92 1.72
N VAL A 134 8.77 -21.63 3.02
CA VAL A 134 9.99 -21.62 3.87
C VAL A 134 10.59 -23.01 3.98
N ASP A 135 9.75 -24.04 4.09
CA ASP A 135 10.17 -25.44 4.23
C ASP A 135 9.59 -26.30 3.09
N GLY A 136 10.47 -26.91 2.31
CA GLY A 136 10.10 -27.81 1.23
C GLY A 136 9.44 -29.12 1.71
N SER A 137 9.55 -29.49 3.00
CA SER A 137 8.90 -30.68 3.55
C SER A 137 7.38 -30.64 3.47
N LEU A 138 6.78 -29.43 3.43
CA LEU A 138 5.34 -29.26 3.21
C LEU A 138 4.87 -29.76 1.85
N LEU A 139 5.76 -29.86 0.85
CA LEU A 139 5.43 -30.43 -0.45
C LEU A 139 5.21 -31.95 -0.39
N GLU A 140 5.70 -32.62 0.64
CA GLU A 140 5.53 -34.07 0.84
C GLU A 140 4.15 -34.40 1.46
N SER A 141 3.48 -33.39 2.07
CA SER A 141 2.16 -33.51 2.70
C SER A 141 1.09 -32.76 1.91
N PHE A 142 0.40 -33.46 1.02
CA PHE A 142 -0.65 -32.85 0.19
C PHE A 142 -1.75 -32.16 1.01
N GLY A 143 -2.14 -32.74 2.16
CA GLY A 143 -3.18 -32.18 3.02
C GLY A 143 -2.77 -30.87 3.70
N GLU A 144 -1.51 -30.74 4.11
CA GLU A 144 -0.99 -29.52 4.73
C GLU A 144 -0.85 -28.40 3.69
N LEU A 145 -0.38 -28.74 2.49
CA LEU A 145 -0.28 -27.80 1.38
C LEU A 145 -1.65 -27.25 0.98
N GLU A 146 -2.66 -28.13 0.83
CA GLU A 146 -4.03 -27.72 0.51
C GLU A 146 -4.62 -26.83 1.60
N SER A 147 -4.38 -27.15 2.86
CA SER A 147 -4.83 -26.34 4.01
C SER A 147 -4.19 -24.96 4.01
N LEU A 148 -2.87 -24.87 3.73
CA LEU A 148 -2.16 -23.61 3.63
C LEU A 148 -2.66 -22.77 2.45
N GLN A 149 -2.83 -23.35 1.27
CA GLN A 149 -3.40 -22.65 0.11
C GLN A 149 -4.79 -22.10 0.40
N ARG A 150 -5.65 -22.89 1.05
CA ARG A 150 -7.00 -22.45 1.44
C ARG A 150 -6.95 -21.29 2.43
N LYS A 151 -6.09 -21.37 3.45
CA LYS A 151 -5.88 -20.30 4.44
C LYS A 151 -5.45 -18.99 3.79
N ILE A 152 -4.49 -19.03 2.86
CA ILE A 152 -4.03 -17.85 2.11
C ILE A 152 -5.16 -17.30 1.23
N HIS A 153 -5.82 -18.19 0.48
CA HIS A 153 -6.94 -17.83 -0.40
C HIS A 153 -8.05 -17.09 0.35
N ASP A 154 -8.52 -17.63 1.48
CA ASP A 154 -9.60 -17.05 2.27
C ASP A 154 -9.22 -15.68 2.86
N ARG A 155 -7.97 -15.54 3.30
CA ARG A 155 -7.46 -14.24 3.78
C ARG A 155 -7.37 -13.21 2.65
N LEU A 156 -6.80 -13.59 1.50
CA LEU A 156 -6.73 -12.71 0.33
C LEU A 156 -8.14 -12.29 -0.13
N LYS A 157 -9.08 -13.22 -0.17
CA LYS A 157 -10.47 -12.92 -0.50
C LYS A 157 -11.11 -11.92 0.47
N SER A 158 -10.83 -12.06 1.77
CA SER A 158 -11.32 -11.13 2.79
C SER A 158 -10.73 -9.72 2.65
N VAL A 159 -9.44 -9.61 2.29
CA VAL A 159 -8.74 -8.32 2.19
C VAL A 159 -9.01 -7.62 0.86
N LEU A 160 -9.02 -8.38 -0.24
CA LEU A 160 -9.10 -7.83 -1.60
C LEU A 160 -10.56 -7.75 -2.11
N GLY A 161 -11.48 -8.49 -1.53
CA GLY A 161 -12.86 -8.59 -2.01
C GLY A 161 -13.02 -9.34 -3.33
N LEU A 162 -11.98 -10.10 -3.77
CA LEU A 162 -12.00 -10.84 -5.03
C LEU A 162 -11.39 -12.25 -4.87
N GLU A 163 -11.78 -13.14 -5.78
CA GLU A 163 -11.22 -14.49 -5.86
C GLU A 163 -9.84 -14.45 -6.51
N THR A 164 -8.85 -15.02 -5.83
CA THR A 164 -7.47 -15.16 -6.30
C THR A 164 -7.07 -16.63 -6.35
N ARG A 165 -6.22 -17.01 -7.30
CA ARG A 165 -5.60 -18.32 -7.31
C ARG A 165 -4.28 -18.26 -6.55
N VAL A 166 -4.06 -19.18 -5.64
CA VAL A 166 -2.79 -19.35 -4.90
C VAL A 166 -2.10 -20.62 -5.39
N THR A 167 -0.81 -20.51 -5.72
CA THR A 167 0.00 -21.65 -6.22
C THR A 167 1.41 -21.60 -5.66
#